data_d452a96a57d5cac996890bae6acb7f44
#
_entry.id   d452a96a57d5cac996890bae6acb7f44
#
_cell.length_a   1.000
_cell.length_b   1.000
_cell.length_c   1.000
_cell.angle_alpha   90.00
_cell.angle_beta   90.00
_cell.angle_gamma   90.00
#
_symmetry.space_group_name_H-M   'P 1'
#
loop_
_entity.id
_entity.type
_entity.pdbx_description
1 polymer ?
#
loop_
_entity_poly.entity_id
_entity_poly.type
_entity_poly.pdbx_seq_one_letter_code
_entity_poly.pdbx_strand_id
1 'polypeptide(L)'
;MQGDPTPILISNSYAFGGDDFEVESAYKYMKKGALQLRLKSQKQEIRPYLNEYINYGHTFASMSVEYCSSDFAIAQFAKNAMSNNVDYLFFKKRSQNWKNLYNPKTKWLNSRYPNGVWKDKTHDWREGTFKNYFWMVPHNLSTLIDTIGGKDFAEKRLDSLFTRLDADYHQDWFAAGNEPDFQVPWIYNWVAKEQKTNDVISLSLIHI
;
A
#
# COMPACT_ATOMS: atom_id res chain seq x y z
N MET A 1 13.03 8.39 2.13
CA MET A 1 11.68 7.88 2.46
C MET A 1 10.96 7.63 1.16
N GLN A 2 10.30 6.51 1.05
CA GLN A 2 9.53 6.12 -0.11
C GLN A 2 8.06 6.09 0.29
N GLY A 3 7.15 6.44 -0.61
CA GLY A 3 5.75 6.59 -0.24
C GLY A 3 5.44 7.91 0.45
N ASP A 4 4.27 7.97 1.07
CA ASP A 4 3.76 9.10 1.85
C ASP A 4 2.95 8.57 3.05
N PRO A 5 3.61 8.03 4.10
CA PRO A 5 2.94 7.39 5.22
C PRO A 5 2.23 8.37 6.17
N THR A 6 2.56 9.66 6.09
CA THR A 6 2.01 10.68 7.00
C THR A 6 0.47 10.72 7.01
N PRO A 7 -0.24 10.67 5.87
CA PRO A 7 -1.70 10.62 5.89
C PRO A 7 -2.26 9.40 6.63
N ILE A 8 -1.59 8.25 6.52
CA ILE A 8 -2.01 7.02 7.21
C ILE A 8 -1.88 7.20 8.72
N LEU A 9 -0.73 7.73 9.18
CA LEU A 9 -0.47 7.97 10.59
C LEU A 9 -1.49 8.95 11.19
N ILE A 10 -1.69 10.10 10.56
CA ILE A 10 -2.63 11.13 11.03
C ILE A 10 -4.06 10.59 11.06
N SER A 11 -4.49 9.92 9.99
CA SER A 11 -5.85 9.40 9.90
C SER A 11 -6.13 8.31 10.92
N ASN A 12 -5.16 7.44 11.20
CA ASN A 12 -5.28 6.42 12.22
C ASN A 12 -5.29 7.05 13.63
N SER A 13 -4.40 7.99 13.92
CA SER A 13 -4.40 8.68 15.21
C SER A 13 -5.76 9.31 15.49
N TYR A 14 -6.32 10.03 14.52
CA TYR A 14 -7.66 10.62 14.64
C TYR A 14 -8.75 9.55 14.85
N ALA A 15 -8.72 8.46 14.08
CA ALA A 15 -9.70 7.40 14.17
C ALA A 15 -9.71 6.68 15.53
N PHE A 16 -8.56 6.66 16.23
CA PHE A 16 -8.42 6.09 17.58
C PHE A 16 -8.57 7.13 18.70
N GLY A 17 -9.06 8.34 18.38
CA GLY A 17 -9.37 9.37 19.37
C GLY A 17 -8.20 10.30 19.72
N GLY A 18 -7.09 10.21 18.98
CA GLY A 18 -5.98 11.15 19.11
C GLY A 18 -6.22 12.38 18.23
N ASP A 19 -7.08 13.28 18.66
CA ASP A 19 -7.55 14.45 17.91
C ASP A 19 -7.05 15.79 18.48
N ASP A 20 -6.18 15.78 19.48
CA ASP A 20 -5.54 16.96 20.08
C ASP A 20 -4.44 17.53 19.17
N PHE A 21 -4.84 17.96 17.98
CA PHE A 21 -3.99 18.65 17.00
C PHE A 21 -4.83 19.51 16.05
N GLU A 22 -4.18 20.39 15.29
CA GLU A 22 -4.82 21.26 14.29
C GLU A 22 -5.35 20.45 13.08
N VAL A 23 -6.55 19.87 13.24
CA VAL A 23 -7.18 18.91 12.29
C VAL A 23 -7.28 19.47 10.87
N GLU A 24 -7.75 20.73 10.73
CA GLU A 24 -7.89 21.39 9.41
C GLU A 24 -6.53 21.63 8.74
N SER A 25 -5.52 22.02 9.52
CA SER A 25 -4.16 22.20 9.02
C SER A 25 -3.55 20.89 8.57
N ALA A 26 -3.70 19.82 9.35
CA ALA A 26 -3.25 18.49 8.98
C ALA A 26 -3.88 18.03 7.67
N TYR A 27 -5.20 18.18 7.54
CA TYR A 27 -5.93 17.86 6.31
C TYR A 27 -5.42 18.63 5.09
N LYS A 28 -5.22 19.93 5.25
CA LYS A 28 -4.67 20.80 4.21
C LYS A 28 -3.31 20.31 3.72
N TYR A 29 -2.41 19.91 4.65
CA TYR A 29 -1.09 19.42 4.30
C TYR A 29 -1.11 18.04 3.68
N MET A 30 -1.96 17.13 4.14
CA MET A 30 -2.16 15.83 3.50
C MET A 30 -2.62 15.98 2.04
N LYS A 31 -3.61 16.84 1.78
CA LYS A 31 -4.07 17.15 0.41
C LYS A 31 -2.97 17.81 -0.42
N LYS A 32 -2.22 18.74 0.15
CA LYS A 32 -1.11 19.37 -0.53
C LYS A 32 -0.08 18.36 -1.01
N GLY A 33 0.34 17.43 -0.14
CA GLY A 33 1.26 16.36 -0.50
C GLY A 33 0.74 15.45 -1.61
N ALA A 34 -0.57 15.20 -1.59
CA ALA A 34 -1.22 14.29 -2.54
C ALA A 34 -1.57 14.89 -3.91
N LEU A 35 -1.62 16.23 -4.03
CA LEU A 35 -2.15 16.91 -5.22
C LEU A 35 -1.19 17.93 -5.83
N GLN A 36 -0.33 18.55 -5.02
CA GLN A 36 0.50 19.65 -5.47
C GLN A 36 1.78 19.12 -6.11
N LEU A 37 1.92 19.36 -7.40
CA LEU A 37 3.17 19.13 -8.11
C LEU A 37 4.29 20.03 -7.57
N ARG A 38 5.51 19.53 -7.63
CA ARG A 38 6.71 20.25 -7.21
C ARG A 38 6.89 21.54 -7.99
N LEU A 39 7.09 22.63 -7.27
CA LEU A 39 7.52 23.89 -7.85
C LEU A 39 9.04 23.84 -8.13
N LYS A 40 9.48 24.55 -9.16
CA LYS A 40 10.92 24.62 -9.52
C LYS A 40 11.84 25.08 -8.37
N SER A 41 11.31 25.88 -7.43
CA SER A 41 11.99 26.35 -6.24
C SER A 41 12.11 25.36 -5.11
N GLN A 42 11.41 24.22 -5.17
CA GLN A 42 11.43 23.20 -4.12
C GLN A 42 12.51 22.17 -4.38
N LYS A 43 13.26 21.80 -3.33
CA LYS A 43 14.33 20.80 -3.43
C LYS A 43 13.80 19.37 -3.47
N GLN A 44 12.65 19.09 -2.86
CA GLN A 44 12.08 17.74 -2.73
C GLN A 44 10.58 17.73 -3.03
N GLU A 45 10.10 16.60 -3.54
CA GLU A 45 8.68 16.27 -3.66
C GLU A 45 8.25 15.50 -2.43
N ILE A 46 7.03 15.74 -1.96
CA ILE A 46 6.43 14.91 -0.89
C ILE A 46 6.14 13.52 -1.46
N ARG A 47 5.54 13.49 -2.67
CA ARG A 47 5.33 12.25 -3.44
C ARG A 47 6.18 12.30 -4.70
N PRO A 48 7.33 11.61 -4.75
CA PRO A 48 8.11 11.48 -5.98
C PRO A 48 7.26 10.97 -7.14
N TYR A 49 7.50 11.51 -8.33
CA TYR A 49 6.75 11.14 -9.54
C TYR A 49 5.22 11.35 -9.46
N LEU A 50 4.78 12.29 -8.64
CA LEU A 50 3.35 12.58 -8.46
C LEU A 50 2.65 12.91 -9.79
N ASN A 51 3.34 13.61 -10.70
CA ASN A 51 2.80 13.93 -12.02
C ASN A 51 2.43 12.68 -12.83
N GLU A 52 3.26 11.66 -12.80
CA GLU A 52 2.97 10.38 -13.46
C GLU A 52 1.77 9.69 -12.79
N TYR A 53 1.77 9.64 -11.44
CA TYR A 53 0.68 9.03 -10.70
C TYR A 53 -0.68 9.70 -10.93
N ILE A 54 -0.70 11.03 -11.09
CA ILE A 54 -1.92 11.77 -11.43
C ILE A 54 -2.38 11.47 -12.86
N ASN A 55 -1.46 11.47 -13.82
CA ASN A 55 -1.80 11.36 -15.25
C ASN A 55 -2.10 9.93 -15.70
N TYR A 56 -1.42 8.94 -15.13
CA TYR A 56 -1.51 7.55 -15.57
C TYR A 56 -2.17 6.62 -14.53
N GLY A 57 -2.40 7.12 -13.32
CA GLY A 57 -2.90 6.31 -12.19
C GLY A 57 -1.87 5.31 -11.67
N HIS A 58 -0.62 5.43 -12.05
CA HIS A 58 0.50 4.66 -11.54
C HIS A 58 1.82 5.37 -11.81
N THR A 59 2.84 4.97 -11.08
CA THR A 59 4.24 5.33 -11.28
C THR A 59 5.12 4.14 -10.92
N PHE A 60 6.23 4.33 -10.25
CA PHE A 60 7.06 3.29 -9.67
C PHE A 60 6.20 2.34 -8.82
N ALA A 61 6.30 1.01 -9.01
CA ALA A 61 5.31 0.07 -8.50
C ALA A 61 5.13 0.14 -6.97
N SER A 62 6.20 0.09 -6.18
CA SER A 62 6.13 0.19 -4.73
C SER A 62 5.52 1.52 -4.25
N MET A 63 5.91 2.65 -4.87
CA MET A 63 5.31 3.95 -4.55
C MET A 63 3.83 4.00 -4.89
N SER A 64 3.41 3.40 -6.00
CA SER A 64 2.01 3.41 -6.42
C SER A 64 1.09 2.73 -5.39
N VAL A 65 1.48 1.58 -4.85
CA VAL A 65 0.67 0.88 -3.83
C VAL A 65 0.64 1.65 -2.51
N GLU A 66 1.76 2.26 -2.12
CA GLU A 66 1.81 3.12 -0.94
C GLU A 66 0.94 4.37 -1.09
N TYR A 67 0.97 5.03 -2.26
CA TYR A 67 0.09 6.18 -2.53
C TYR A 67 -1.38 5.80 -2.51
N CYS A 68 -1.75 4.58 -2.94
CA CYS A 68 -3.12 4.09 -2.84
C CYS A 68 -3.57 3.99 -1.37
N SER A 69 -2.73 3.48 -0.49
CA SER A 69 -3.02 3.39 0.95
C SER A 69 -3.13 4.78 1.58
N SER A 70 -2.24 5.70 1.23
CA SER A 70 -2.29 7.10 1.70
C SER A 70 -3.52 7.83 1.19
N ASP A 71 -3.92 7.61 -0.07
CA ASP A 71 -5.14 8.20 -0.63
C ASP A 71 -6.39 7.65 0.07
N PHE A 72 -6.42 6.37 0.41
CA PHE A 72 -7.50 5.82 1.23
C PHE A 72 -7.57 6.49 2.60
N ALA A 73 -6.44 6.71 3.26
CA ALA A 73 -6.38 7.40 4.54
C ALA A 73 -6.91 8.84 4.44
N ILE A 74 -6.50 9.59 3.41
CA ILE A 74 -7.03 10.94 3.15
C ILE A 74 -8.55 10.88 2.91
N ALA A 75 -9.04 9.89 2.18
CA ALA A 75 -10.48 9.73 1.96
C ALA A 75 -11.22 9.53 3.29
N GLN A 76 -10.74 8.64 4.16
CA GLN A 76 -11.38 8.42 5.46
C GLN A 76 -11.35 9.68 6.33
N PHE A 77 -10.24 10.39 6.35
CA PHE A 77 -10.11 11.64 7.09
C PHE A 77 -11.05 12.73 6.54
N ALA A 78 -11.13 12.87 5.21
CA ALA A 78 -12.07 13.80 4.56
C ALA A 78 -13.52 13.54 4.99
N LYS A 79 -13.91 12.26 5.05
CA LYS A 79 -15.27 11.88 5.44
C LYS A 79 -15.54 12.11 6.92
N ASN A 80 -14.66 11.60 7.79
CA ASN A 80 -14.94 11.45 9.22
C ASN A 80 -14.55 12.69 10.02
N ALA A 81 -13.44 13.35 9.68
CA ALA A 81 -12.97 14.55 10.37
C ALA A 81 -13.50 15.84 9.75
N MET A 82 -13.66 15.86 8.41
CA MET A 82 -13.96 17.10 7.68
C MET A 82 -15.38 17.14 7.10
N SER A 83 -16.16 16.08 7.18
CA SER A 83 -17.48 15.96 6.55
C SER A 83 -17.47 16.31 5.03
N ASN A 84 -16.32 16.13 4.37
CA ASN A 84 -16.10 16.50 2.97
C ASN A 84 -16.29 15.29 2.05
N ASN A 85 -17.51 15.13 1.55
CA ASN A 85 -17.86 14.00 0.69
C ASN A 85 -17.23 14.06 -0.72
N VAL A 86 -16.93 15.25 -1.22
CA VAL A 86 -16.30 15.44 -2.55
C VAL A 86 -14.88 14.86 -2.53
N ASP A 87 -14.08 15.28 -1.57
CA ASP A 87 -12.71 14.77 -1.40
C ASP A 87 -12.71 13.29 -1.00
N TYR A 88 -13.67 12.85 -0.17
CA TYR A 88 -13.83 11.42 0.12
C TYR A 88 -13.97 10.58 -1.14
N LEU A 89 -14.91 10.93 -2.02
CA LEU A 89 -15.14 10.17 -3.25
C LEU A 89 -13.92 10.22 -4.19
N PHE A 90 -13.29 11.38 -4.31
CA PHE A 90 -12.12 11.56 -5.14
C PHE A 90 -10.96 10.66 -4.68
N PHE A 91 -10.55 10.76 -3.43
CA PHE A 91 -9.43 9.99 -2.89
C PHE A 91 -9.77 8.51 -2.77
N LYS A 92 -11.01 8.15 -2.44
CA LYS A 92 -11.47 6.75 -2.45
C LYS A 92 -11.37 6.11 -3.83
N LYS A 93 -11.73 6.85 -4.89
CA LYS A 93 -11.55 6.38 -6.27
C LYS A 93 -10.06 6.20 -6.57
N ARG A 94 -9.22 7.18 -6.23
CA ARG A 94 -7.79 7.14 -6.51
C ARG A 94 -7.05 6.06 -5.71
N SER A 95 -7.52 5.70 -4.53
CA SER A 95 -6.99 4.58 -3.75
C SER A 95 -7.11 3.22 -4.45
N GLN A 96 -7.95 3.12 -5.51
CA GLN A 96 -8.09 1.92 -6.32
C GLN A 96 -7.04 1.80 -7.43
N ASN A 97 -6.13 2.75 -7.55
CA ASN A 97 -5.13 2.78 -8.61
C ASN A 97 -4.15 1.61 -8.59
N TRP A 98 -4.04 0.86 -7.47
CA TRP A 98 -3.30 -0.40 -7.42
C TRP A 98 -3.76 -1.38 -8.51
N LYS A 99 -5.02 -1.31 -8.96
CA LYS A 99 -5.58 -2.12 -10.05
C LYS A 99 -4.88 -1.88 -11.39
N ASN A 100 -4.30 -0.69 -11.59
CA ASN A 100 -3.52 -0.38 -12.78
C ASN A 100 -2.20 -1.16 -12.83
N LEU A 101 -1.74 -1.69 -11.71
CA LEU A 101 -0.56 -2.55 -11.62
C LEU A 101 -0.91 -4.03 -11.70
N TYR A 102 -2.18 -4.41 -11.57
CA TYR A 102 -2.56 -5.82 -11.62
C TYR A 102 -2.46 -6.37 -13.05
N ASN A 103 -1.60 -7.35 -13.22
CA ASN A 103 -1.42 -8.06 -14.49
C ASN A 103 -2.23 -9.37 -14.46
N PRO A 104 -3.32 -9.49 -15.22
CA PRO A 104 -4.18 -10.67 -15.18
C PRO A 104 -3.51 -11.94 -15.72
N LYS A 105 -2.45 -11.82 -16.55
CA LYS A 105 -1.71 -12.97 -17.05
C LYS A 105 -0.84 -13.61 -15.98
N THR A 106 -0.19 -12.79 -15.14
CA THR A 106 0.70 -13.28 -14.09
C THR A 106 -0.01 -13.40 -12.74
N LYS A 107 -1.16 -12.72 -12.59
CA LYS A 107 -1.89 -12.53 -11.33
C LYS A 107 -1.05 -11.82 -10.25
N TRP A 108 -0.05 -11.06 -10.64
CA TRP A 108 0.79 -10.25 -9.76
C TRP A 108 0.61 -8.77 -10.05
N LEU A 109 1.05 -7.93 -9.11
CA LEU A 109 1.24 -6.51 -9.39
C LEU A 109 2.54 -6.37 -10.17
N ASN A 110 2.48 -5.70 -11.31
CA ASN A 110 3.61 -5.42 -12.17
C ASN A 110 3.70 -3.91 -12.42
N SER A 111 4.92 -3.41 -12.51
CA SER A 111 5.15 -2.06 -13.00
C SER A 111 4.76 -1.92 -14.46
N ARG A 112 4.40 -0.69 -14.84
CA ARG A 112 4.02 -0.36 -16.23
C ARG A 112 4.74 0.89 -16.71
N TYR A 113 4.99 0.97 -17.99
CA TYR A 113 5.35 2.21 -18.66
C TYR A 113 4.13 3.13 -18.80
N PRO A 114 4.31 4.46 -18.99
CA PRO A 114 3.19 5.39 -19.23
C PRO A 114 2.28 5.01 -20.41
N ASN A 115 2.84 4.34 -21.42
CA ASN A 115 2.09 3.83 -22.57
C ASN A 115 1.28 2.54 -22.28
N GLY A 116 1.29 2.07 -21.02
CA GLY A 116 0.54 0.89 -20.58
C GLY A 116 1.23 -0.45 -20.79
N VAL A 117 2.40 -0.50 -21.41
CA VAL A 117 3.18 -1.71 -21.60
C VAL A 117 3.72 -2.19 -20.24
N TRP A 118 3.60 -3.49 -19.97
CA TRP A 118 4.11 -4.08 -18.74
C TRP A 118 5.64 -4.12 -18.74
N LYS A 119 6.23 -3.70 -17.64
CA LYS A 119 7.63 -3.98 -17.34
C LYS A 119 7.78 -5.41 -16.81
N ASP A 120 9.02 -5.90 -16.72
CA ASP A 120 9.26 -7.13 -15.98
C ASP A 120 8.79 -7.00 -14.51
N LYS A 121 8.24 -8.08 -13.97
CA LYS A 121 7.66 -8.09 -12.61
C LYS A 121 8.67 -7.80 -11.50
N THR A 122 9.96 -7.91 -11.77
CA THR A 122 11.05 -7.62 -10.82
C THR A 122 11.43 -6.15 -10.76
N HIS A 123 10.89 -5.31 -11.67
CA HIS A 123 11.21 -3.89 -11.73
C HIS A 123 10.36 -3.05 -10.78
N ASP A 124 10.97 -1.96 -10.31
CA ASP A 124 10.31 -0.88 -9.56
C ASP A 124 9.81 -1.29 -8.17
N TRP A 125 10.47 -2.25 -7.54
CA TRP A 125 10.28 -2.61 -6.14
C TRP A 125 11.46 -2.15 -5.30
N ARG A 126 11.20 -1.39 -4.28
CA ARG A 126 12.23 -0.85 -3.40
C ARG A 126 12.39 -1.72 -2.17
N GLU A 127 13.62 -2.10 -1.85
CA GLU A 127 13.92 -2.84 -0.63
C GLU A 127 13.18 -4.17 -0.47
N GLY A 128 12.58 -4.65 -1.55
CA GLY A 128 11.80 -5.88 -1.57
C GLY A 128 11.57 -6.37 -2.98
N THR A 129 10.59 -7.23 -3.14
CA THR A 129 10.21 -7.83 -4.41
C THR A 129 8.72 -7.63 -4.69
N PHE A 130 8.28 -8.01 -5.88
CA PHE A 130 6.86 -8.05 -6.22
C PHE A 130 6.05 -8.99 -5.30
N LYS A 131 6.68 -9.94 -4.62
CA LYS A 131 6.01 -10.85 -3.69
C LYS A 131 5.75 -10.23 -2.33
N ASN A 132 6.74 -9.48 -1.80
CA ASN A 132 6.59 -8.74 -0.55
C ASN A 132 5.54 -7.63 -0.71
N TYR A 133 5.72 -6.77 -1.71
CA TYR A 133 4.82 -5.64 -1.96
C TYR A 133 3.43 -6.01 -2.46
N PHE A 134 3.21 -7.26 -2.88
CA PHE A 134 1.90 -7.69 -3.37
C PHE A 134 0.77 -7.40 -2.38
N TRP A 135 1.05 -7.55 -1.10
CA TRP A 135 0.08 -7.40 -0.02
C TRP A 135 -0.04 -5.96 0.50
N MET A 136 0.73 -5.01 -0.05
CA MET A 136 0.69 -3.60 0.35
C MET A 136 -0.54 -2.86 -0.18
N VAL A 137 -1.70 -3.53 -0.05
CA VAL A 137 -3.04 -3.02 -0.35
C VAL A 137 -3.97 -3.27 0.84
N PRO A 138 -3.58 -2.92 2.09
CA PRO A 138 -4.33 -3.28 3.29
C PRO A 138 -5.75 -2.71 3.31
N HIS A 139 -5.96 -1.57 2.65
CA HIS A 139 -7.24 -0.88 2.56
C HIS A 139 -8.26 -1.57 1.63
N ASN A 140 -7.84 -2.59 0.86
CA ASN A 140 -8.70 -3.24 -0.13
C ASN A 140 -8.38 -4.73 -0.32
N LEU A 141 -8.03 -5.43 0.77
CA LEU A 141 -7.62 -6.84 0.77
C LEU A 141 -8.70 -7.77 0.21
N SER A 142 -9.97 -7.56 0.56
CA SER A 142 -11.07 -8.38 0.03
C SER A 142 -11.06 -8.38 -1.50
N THR A 143 -11.04 -7.18 -2.10
CA THR A 143 -11.01 -7.07 -3.57
C THR A 143 -9.72 -7.66 -4.17
N LEU A 144 -8.57 -7.49 -3.51
CA LEU A 144 -7.32 -8.08 -3.97
C LEU A 144 -7.40 -9.62 -3.98
N ILE A 145 -7.89 -10.21 -2.90
CA ILE A 145 -8.08 -11.66 -2.74
C ILE A 145 -9.03 -12.20 -3.82
N ASP A 146 -10.17 -11.55 -4.03
CA ASP A 146 -11.13 -11.94 -5.07
C ASP A 146 -10.52 -11.85 -6.47
N THR A 147 -9.79 -10.76 -6.74
CA THR A 147 -9.16 -10.51 -8.04
C THR A 147 -8.17 -11.59 -8.44
N ILE A 148 -7.42 -12.15 -7.50
CA ILE A 148 -6.40 -13.17 -7.79
C ILE A 148 -6.96 -14.60 -7.90
N GLY A 149 -8.21 -14.81 -7.51
CA GLY A 149 -8.88 -16.12 -7.59
C GLY A 149 -9.40 -16.66 -6.26
N GLY A 150 -9.57 -15.77 -5.26
CA GLY A 150 -10.22 -16.10 -4.00
C GLY A 150 -9.29 -16.61 -2.90
N LYS A 151 -9.91 -17.02 -1.80
CA LYS A 151 -9.23 -17.33 -0.53
C LYS A 151 -8.19 -18.45 -0.64
N ASP A 152 -8.52 -19.53 -1.34
CA ASP A 152 -7.61 -20.69 -1.48
C ASP A 152 -6.35 -20.32 -2.27
N PHE A 153 -6.49 -19.47 -3.27
CA PHE A 153 -5.34 -18.99 -4.04
C PHE A 153 -4.48 -18.02 -3.20
N ALA A 154 -5.12 -17.15 -2.44
CA ALA A 154 -4.46 -16.23 -1.53
C ALA A 154 -3.70 -16.99 -0.42
N GLU A 155 -4.31 -18.02 0.19
CA GLU A 155 -3.66 -18.87 1.19
C GLU A 155 -2.36 -19.49 0.63
N LYS A 156 -2.43 -20.13 -0.54
CA LYS A 156 -1.24 -20.73 -1.17
C LYS A 156 -0.13 -19.72 -1.44
N ARG A 157 -0.51 -18.49 -1.78
CA ARG A 157 0.44 -17.41 -2.02
C ARG A 157 1.08 -16.92 -0.72
N LEU A 158 0.31 -16.82 0.37
CA LEU A 158 0.83 -16.53 1.70
C LEU A 158 1.76 -17.66 2.18
N ASP A 159 1.34 -18.91 2.05
CA ASP A 159 2.18 -20.06 2.41
C ASP A 159 3.53 -20.03 1.68
N SER A 160 3.53 -19.66 0.40
CA SER A 160 4.77 -19.50 -0.37
C SER A 160 5.65 -18.35 0.13
N LEU A 161 5.06 -17.24 0.61
CA LEU A 161 5.81 -16.12 1.18
C LEU A 161 6.44 -16.49 2.53
N PHE A 162 5.70 -17.23 3.35
CA PHE A 162 6.11 -17.63 4.70
C PHE A 162 6.92 -18.93 4.76
N THR A 163 7.43 -19.42 3.64
CA THR A 163 8.37 -20.58 3.64
C THR A 163 9.65 -20.27 4.41
N ARG A 164 10.01 -19.00 4.49
CA ARG A 164 11.12 -18.46 5.30
C ARG A 164 10.71 -17.11 5.87
N LEU A 165 11.29 -16.73 7.02
CA LEU A 165 10.94 -15.52 7.76
C LEU A 165 12.10 -14.52 7.87
N ASP A 166 13.16 -14.76 7.14
CA ASP A 166 14.45 -14.09 7.26
C ASP A 166 14.90 -13.44 5.94
N ALA A 167 13.96 -12.91 5.16
CA ALA A 167 14.32 -12.25 3.91
C ALA A 167 15.19 -11.02 4.15
N ASP A 168 16.24 -10.93 3.35
CA ASP A 168 17.00 -9.71 3.14
C ASP A 168 16.47 -8.98 1.90
N TYR A 169 17.03 -7.82 1.58
CA TYR A 169 16.65 -7.04 0.40
C TYR A 169 16.59 -7.91 -0.87
N HIS A 170 15.49 -7.74 -1.62
CA HIS A 170 15.27 -8.42 -2.91
C HIS A 170 15.14 -9.94 -2.84
N GLN A 171 14.87 -10.50 -1.68
CA GLN A 171 14.52 -11.91 -1.52
C GLN A 171 12.99 -12.11 -1.50
N ASP A 172 12.54 -13.24 -2.01
CA ASP A 172 11.13 -13.51 -2.38
C ASP A 172 10.26 -14.08 -1.24
N TRP A 173 10.70 -14.01 0.00
CA TRP A 173 9.98 -14.49 1.18
C TRP A 173 9.77 -13.37 2.21
N PHE A 174 9.17 -13.71 3.33
CA PHE A 174 8.78 -12.74 4.35
C PHE A 174 9.99 -12.07 5.00
N ALA A 175 9.92 -10.76 5.11
CA ALA A 175 10.94 -9.91 5.74
C ALA A 175 10.35 -9.25 6.99
N ALA A 176 10.55 -9.85 8.17
CA ALA A 176 10.01 -9.33 9.43
C ALA A 176 10.51 -7.91 9.77
N GLY A 177 11.67 -7.53 9.29
CA GLY A 177 12.26 -6.20 9.49
C GLY A 177 11.85 -5.14 8.47
N ASN A 178 11.01 -5.46 7.49
CA ASN A 178 10.59 -4.54 6.44
C ASN A 178 9.13 -4.12 6.60
N GLU A 179 8.86 -2.82 6.66
CA GLU A 179 7.53 -2.26 6.93
C GLU A 179 6.41 -2.77 6.01
N PRO A 180 6.61 -2.97 4.70
CA PRO A 180 5.59 -3.54 3.83
C PRO A 180 5.08 -4.91 4.27
N ASP A 181 5.88 -5.67 4.98
CA ASP A 181 5.55 -7.03 5.39
C ASP A 181 4.88 -7.11 6.77
N PHE A 182 4.94 -6.08 7.60
CA PHE A 182 4.42 -6.12 8.98
C PHE A 182 2.98 -6.58 9.11
N GLN A 183 2.08 -6.15 8.22
CA GLN A 183 0.68 -6.54 8.27
C GLN A 183 0.38 -7.89 7.60
N VAL A 184 1.33 -8.47 6.86
CA VAL A 184 1.07 -9.64 6.00
C VAL A 184 0.67 -10.89 6.80
N PRO A 185 1.23 -11.20 7.98
CA PRO A 185 0.77 -12.35 8.78
C PRO A 185 -0.73 -12.32 9.11
N TRP A 186 -1.31 -11.13 9.34
CA TRP A 186 -2.75 -10.99 9.65
C TRP A 186 -3.66 -11.18 8.44
N ILE A 187 -3.11 -11.27 7.21
CA ILE A 187 -3.91 -11.52 6.02
C ILE A 187 -4.50 -12.94 6.02
N TYR A 188 -3.91 -13.87 6.74
CA TYR A 188 -4.51 -15.19 6.95
C TYR A 188 -5.91 -15.11 7.59
N ASN A 189 -6.21 -14.10 8.39
CA ASN A 189 -7.55 -13.88 8.95
C ASN A 189 -8.58 -13.57 7.84
N TRP A 190 -8.17 -12.93 6.75
CA TRP A 190 -9.03 -12.64 5.60
C TRP A 190 -9.36 -13.87 4.76
N VAL A 191 -8.57 -14.91 4.91
CA VAL A 191 -8.79 -16.20 4.21
C VAL A 191 -9.29 -17.30 5.15
N ALA A 192 -9.72 -16.94 6.38
CA ALA A 192 -10.23 -17.84 7.41
C ALA A 192 -9.20 -18.91 7.82
N LYS A 193 -7.95 -18.47 8.08
CA LYS A 193 -6.82 -19.30 8.52
C LYS A 193 -6.10 -18.64 9.71
N GLU A 194 -6.84 -18.23 10.69
CA GLU A 194 -6.36 -17.47 11.87
C GLU A 194 -5.22 -18.20 12.62
N GLN A 195 -5.27 -19.54 12.66
CA GLN A 195 -4.20 -20.31 13.28
C GLN A 195 -2.85 -20.07 12.59
N LYS A 196 -2.81 -19.95 11.26
CA LYS A 196 -1.57 -19.65 10.53
C LYS A 196 -1.00 -18.28 10.86
N THR A 197 -1.86 -17.29 11.19
CA THR A 197 -1.39 -16.00 11.72
C THR A 197 -0.59 -16.21 12.99
N ASN A 198 -1.14 -16.97 13.95
CA ASN A 198 -0.47 -17.24 15.22
C ASN A 198 0.84 -18.01 15.03
N ASP A 199 0.83 -18.99 14.14
CA ASP A 199 2.02 -19.80 13.85
C ASP A 199 3.16 -18.92 13.29
N VAL A 200 2.87 -18.06 12.29
CA VAL A 200 3.88 -17.17 11.72
C VAL A 200 4.40 -16.16 12.74
N ILE A 201 3.52 -15.52 13.51
CA ILE A 201 3.94 -14.53 14.52
C ILE A 201 4.80 -15.20 15.59
N SER A 202 4.39 -16.36 16.09
CA SER A 202 5.16 -17.10 17.10
C SER A 202 6.55 -17.49 16.59
N LEU A 203 6.65 -17.93 15.33
CA LEU A 203 7.93 -18.27 14.71
C LEU A 203 8.80 -17.02 14.48
N SER A 204 8.22 -15.89 14.06
CA SER A 204 8.96 -14.65 13.83
C SER A 204 9.57 -14.09 15.12
N LEU A 205 8.89 -14.23 16.27
CA LEU A 205 9.39 -13.80 17.58
C LEU A 205 10.57 -14.64 18.10
N ILE A 206 10.75 -15.85 17.58
CA ILE A 206 11.88 -16.72 17.94
C ILE A 206 13.15 -16.37 17.14
N HIS A 207 12.98 -15.74 15.99
CA HIS A 207 14.07 -15.40 15.06
C HIS A 207 14.52 -13.94 15.11
N ILE A 208 13.94 -13.11 15.98
CA ILE A 208 14.40 -11.78 16.34
C ILE A 208 15.26 -11.88 17.57
#